data_10128ea812b6153f6d8b74aeec5192d6
#
_entry.id   10128ea812b6153f6d8b74aeec5192d6
#
_cell.length_a   1.000
_cell.length_b   1.000
_cell.length_c   1.000
_cell.angle_alpha   90.00
_cell.angle_beta   90.00
_cell.angle_gamma   90.00
#
_symmetry.space_group_name_H-M   'P 1'
#
loop_
_entity.id
_entity.type
_entity.pdbx_description
1 polymer ?
#
loop_
_entity_poly.entity_id
_entity_poly.type
_entity_poly.pdbx_seq_one_letter_code
_entity_poly.pdbx_strand_id
1 'polypeptide(L)'
;MLDLTYDKKVHIDKWNIDVVPFLTIDEITEIINDLLNCNNGLERDLKLIADVLVACTDLYSSVEDVHYTYEEVLYSGLWYDILDACPILRTNIETIYREINETLSLNKSLMYLVDSATHIIESIDVNKVDLSKLDVKGINKIIQNIAKKIGE
;
A
#
# COMPACT_ATOMS: atom_id res chain seq x y z
N MET A 1 0.54 12.85 32.05
CA MET A 1 -0.15 13.42 30.90
C MET A 1 0.92 13.65 29.84
N LEU A 2 0.99 12.84 28.78
CA LEU A 2 1.95 13.03 27.68
C LEU A 2 1.49 14.26 26.91
N ASP A 3 2.27 15.31 26.97
CA ASP A 3 2.07 16.51 26.16
C ASP A 3 2.55 16.17 24.72
N LEU A 4 1.66 15.58 23.94
CA LEU A 4 1.87 15.32 22.53
C LEU A 4 1.66 16.63 21.77
N THR A 5 2.66 17.52 21.86
CA THR A 5 2.70 18.68 20.96
C THR A 5 3.00 18.18 19.56
N TYR A 6 1.93 17.96 18.79
CA TYR A 6 1.94 17.61 17.34
C TYR A 6 2.57 18.72 16.47
N ASP A 7 2.99 19.83 17.04
CA ASP A 7 3.46 21.03 16.33
C ASP A 7 4.98 21.12 16.14
N LYS A 8 5.75 20.07 16.50
CA LYS A 8 7.20 20.12 16.31
C LYS A 8 7.57 19.73 14.88
N LYS A 9 7.63 20.72 14.00
CA LYS A 9 8.32 20.59 12.73
C LYS A 9 9.82 20.47 12.94
N VAL A 10 10.50 19.71 12.07
CA VAL A 10 11.95 19.59 11.99
C VAL A 10 12.43 20.51 10.89
N HIS A 11 13.26 21.50 11.24
CA HIS A 11 13.87 22.38 10.24
C HIS A 11 15.12 21.72 9.64
N ILE A 12 15.21 21.70 8.31
CA ILE A 12 16.37 21.18 7.57
C ILE A 12 17.08 22.37 6.92
N ASP A 13 18.15 22.85 7.59
CA ASP A 13 18.88 24.05 7.21
C ASP A 13 19.38 24.05 5.74
N LYS A 14 19.89 22.91 5.28
CA LYS A 14 20.41 22.75 3.91
C LYS A 14 19.40 23.11 2.84
N TRP A 15 18.12 22.84 3.08
CA TRP A 15 17.04 23.07 2.13
C TRP A 15 16.14 24.23 2.53
N ASN A 16 16.34 24.78 3.74
CA ASN A 16 15.51 25.82 4.35
C ASN A 16 14.02 25.46 4.32
N ILE A 17 13.71 24.22 4.73
CA ILE A 17 12.35 23.68 4.80
C ILE A 17 12.00 23.22 6.21
N ASP A 18 10.73 23.30 6.53
CA ASP A 18 10.15 22.71 7.74
C ASP A 18 9.40 21.42 7.39
N VAL A 19 9.72 20.34 8.10
CA VAL A 19 9.14 19.01 7.86
C VAL A 19 8.33 18.56 9.06
N VAL A 20 7.10 18.11 8.85
CA VAL A 20 6.32 17.37 9.84
C VAL A 20 6.93 15.97 9.94
N PRO A 21 7.42 15.54 11.12
CA PRO A 21 8.26 14.35 11.24
C PRO A 21 7.51 13.02 11.24
N PHE A 22 6.21 13.02 10.94
CA PHE A 22 5.35 11.83 10.93
C PHE A 22 4.14 12.06 10.03
N LEU A 23 3.50 10.96 9.63
CA LEU A 23 2.17 10.94 9.00
C LEU A 23 1.13 10.50 10.03
N THR A 24 -0.05 11.08 9.96
CA THR A 24 -1.22 10.62 10.73
C THR A 24 -1.74 9.29 10.16
N ILE A 25 -2.56 8.58 10.94
CA ILE A 25 -3.18 7.31 10.49
C ILE A 25 -4.06 7.55 9.25
N ASP A 26 -4.77 8.66 9.20
CA ASP A 26 -5.64 9.01 8.07
C ASP A 26 -4.82 9.26 6.80
N GLU A 27 -3.73 10.01 6.89
CA GLU A 27 -2.80 10.25 5.77
C GLU A 27 -2.15 8.95 5.29
N ILE A 28 -1.69 8.08 6.20
CA ILE A 28 -1.14 6.76 5.84
C ILE A 28 -2.18 5.93 5.07
N THR A 29 -3.43 5.93 5.56
CA THR A 29 -4.52 5.16 4.93
C THR A 29 -4.86 5.69 3.55
N GLU A 30 -4.91 7.01 3.38
CA GLU A 30 -5.16 7.69 2.10
C GLU A 30 -4.05 7.36 1.10
N ILE A 31 -2.79 7.52 1.51
CA ILE A 31 -1.63 7.19 0.68
C ILE A 31 -1.65 5.71 0.25
N ILE A 32 -1.92 4.76 1.16
CA ILE A 32 -2.01 3.33 0.80
C ILE A 32 -3.10 3.10 -0.25
N ASN A 33 -4.30 3.65 -0.07
CA ASN A 33 -5.39 3.50 -1.02
C ASN A 33 -5.03 4.06 -2.40
N ASP A 34 -4.37 5.18 -2.45
CA ASP A 34 -3.93 5.83 -3.68
C ASP A 34 -2.86 4.99 -4.40
N LEU A 35 -1.90 4.46 -3.66
CA LEU A 35 -0.81 3.65 -4.22
C LEU A 35 -1.28 2.27 -4.70
N LEU A 36 -2.32 1.69 -4.10
CA LEU A 36 -2.93 0.44 -4.58
C LEU A 36 -3.58 0.59 -5.95
N ASN A 37 -3.99 1.80 -6.33
CA ASN A 37 -4.57 2.11 -7.64
C ASN A 37 -3.52 2.37 -8.74
N CYS A 38 -2.22 2.43 -8.41
CA CYS A 38 -1.15 2.62 -9.39
C CYS A 38 -0.93 1.35 -10.24
N ASN A 39 -0.62 1.54 -11.52
CA ASN A 39 -0.47 0.45 -12.49
C ASN A 39 0.83 -0.35 -12.31
N ASN A 40 1.89 0.27 -11.78
CA ASN A 40 3.20 -0.36 -11.65
C ASN A 40 4.00 0.21 -10.46
N GLY A 41 5.15 -0.43 -10.16
CA GLY A 41 6.00 -0.06 -9.04
C GLY A 41 6.60 1.34 -9.15
N LEU A 42 7.04 1.74 -10.34
CA LEU A 42 7.62 3.06 -10.57
C LEU A 42 6.61 4.17 -10.30
N GLU A 43 5.39 4.02 -10.80
CA GLU A 43 4.30 4.97 -10.55
C GLU A 43 3.99 5.08 -9.04
N ARG A 44 4.02 3.96 -8.31
CA ARG A 44 3.87 3.95 -6.85
C ARG A 44 4.96 4.72 -6.14
N ASP A 45 6.22 4.49 -6.52
CA ASP A 45 7.36 5.18 -5.89
C ASP A 45 7.29 6.70 -6.13
N LEU A 46 6.97 7.11 -7.35
CA LEU A 46 6.79 8.52 -7.70
C LEU A 46 5.67 9.17 -6.88
N LYS A 47 4.52 8.50 -6.83
CA LYS A 47 3.35 8.99 -6.12
C LYS A 47 3.59 9.04 -4.62
N LEU A 48 4.21 8.00 -4.03
CA LEU A 48 4.54 8.00 -2.60
C LEU A 48 5.39 9.21 -2.21
N ILE A 49 6.45 9.49 -2.97
CA ILE A 49 7.32 10.63 -2.70
C ILE A 49 6.53 11.94 -2.80
N ALA A 50 5.69 12.10 -3.84
CA ALA A 50 4.86 13.29 -4.00
C ALA A 50 3.86 13.46 -2.86
N ASP A 51 3.12 12.42 -2.50
CA ASP A 51 2.12 12.45 -1.42
C ASP A 51 2.77 12.79 -0.07
N VAL A 52 3.93 12.19 0.25
CA VAL A 52 4.67 12.48 1.49
C VAL A 52 5.21 13.91 1.50
N LEU A 53 5.75 14.41 0.39
CA LEU A 53 6.24 15.79 0.33
C LEU A 53 5.12 16.80 0.51
N VAL A 54 3.95 16.56 -0.07
CA VAL A 54 2.76 17.40 0.12
C VAL A 54 2.25 17.35 1.56
N ALA A 55 2.20 16.17 2.16
CA ALA A 55 1.68 15.99 3.52
C ALA A 55 2.63 16.54 4.59
N CYS A 56 3.94 16.38 4.41
CA CYS A 56 4.92 16.62 5.46
C CYS A 56 5.73 17.92 5.30
N THR A 57 5.67 18.60 4.15
CA THR A 57 6.46 19.81 3.90
C THR A 57 5.59 20.97 3.42
N ASP A 58 6.13 22.16 3.46
CA ASP A 58 5.53 23.36 2.88
C ASP A 58 6.05 23.68 1.45
N LEU A 59 6.77 22.71 0.85
CA LEU A 59 7.31 22.86 -0.51
C LEU A 59 6.21 22.88 -1.59
N TYR A 60 5.09 22.20 -1.32
CA TYR A 60 4.00 22.03 -2.28
C TYR A 60 2.65 22.17 -1.61
N SER A 61 1.69 22.73 -2.34
CA SER A 61 0.30 22.85 -1.91
C SER A 61 -0.59 21.69 -2.40
N SER A 62 -0.14 20.99 -3.44
CA SER A 62 -0.82 19.82 -3.99
C SER A 62 0.16 18.93 -4.77
N VAL A 63 -0.23 17.68 -5.03
CA VAL A 63 0.59 16.74 -5.86
C VAL A 63 0.79 17.29 -7.27
N GLU A 64 -0.16 18.07 -7.79
CA GLU A 64 -0.10 18.67 -9.12
C GLU A 64 0.90 19.84 -9.18
N ASP A 65 1.18 20.45 -8.04
CA ASP A 65 2.12 21.57 -7.90
C ASP A 65 3.57 21.12 -7.64
N VAL A 66 3.87 19.83 -7.71
CA VAL A 66 5.23 19.31 -7.51
C VAL A 66 6.15 19.88 -8.58
N HIS A 67 6.89 20.92 -8.23
CA HIS A 67 7.80 21.63 -9.13
C HIS A 67 9.10 20.88 -9.43
N TYR A 68 9.41 19.88 -8.60
CA TYR A 68 10.58 19.02 -8.79
C TYR A 68 10.14 17.72 -9.43
N THR A 69 10.93 17.28 -10.41
CA THR A 69 10.79 15.93 -10.92
C THR A 69 11.27 14.92 -9.86
N TYR A 70 10.80 13.71 -9.95
CA TYR A 70 11.30 12.61 -9.12
C TYR A 70 12.83 12.52 -9.12
N GLU A 71 13.43 12.70 -10.30
CA GLU A 71 14.88 12.70 -10.46
C GLU A 71 15.53 13.83 -9.66
N GLU A 72 15.00 15.03 -9.69
CA GLU A 72 15.53 16.18 -8.94
C GLU A 72 15.47 15.93 -7.44
N VAL A 73 14.36 15.40 -6.93
CA VAL A 73 14.18 15.10 -5.51
C VAL A 73 15.17 14.03 -5.03
N LEU A 74 15.40 12.99 -5.83
CA LEU A 74 16.33 11.92 -5.49
C LEU A 74 17.79 12.32 -5.69
N TYR A 75 18.14 12.91 -6.85
CA TYR A 75 19.53 13.24 -7.17
C TYR A 75 20.05 14.43 -6.36
N SER A 76 19.18 15.36 -5.95
CA SER A 76 19.57 16.45 -5.04
C SER A 76 19.92 15.94 -3.64
N GLY A 77 19.38 14.78 -3.26
CA GLY A 77 19.49 14.22 -1.92
C GLY A 77 18.44 14.73 -0.94
N LEU A 78 17.50 15.58 -1.38
CA LEU A 78 16.43 16.14 -0.53
C LEU A 78 15.64 15.04 0.19
N TRP A 79 15.23 14.01 -0.55
CA TRP A 79 14.46 12.89 0.00
C TRP A 79 15.19 12.16 1.14
N TYR A 80 16.47 11.89 0.93
CA TYR A 80 17.29 11.21 1.93
C TYR A 80 17.54 12.09 3.15
N ASP A 81 17.79 13.38 2.96
CA ASP A 81 17.97 14.33 4.07
C ASP A 81 16.70 14.46 4.92
N ILE A 82 15.50 14.43 4.29
CA ILE A 82 14.21 14.40 5.02
C ILE A 82 14.09 13.12 5.85
N LEU A 83 14.35 11.96 5.26
CA LEU A 83 14.23 10.67 5.95
C LEU A 83 15.26 10.52 7.07
N ASP A 84 16.46 11.08 6.92
CA ASP A 84 17.49 11.06 7.95
C ASP A 84 17.15 11.98 9.12
N ALA A 85 16.55 13.14 8.83
CA ALA A 85 16.11 14.07 9.85
C ALA A 85 14.83 13.61 10.60
N CYS A 86 14.01 12.77 9.96
CA CYS A 86 12.69 12.36 10.45
C CYS A 86 12.55 10.81 10.54
N PRO A 87 13.13 10.14 11.57
CA PRO A 87 13.10 8.68 11.69
C PRO A 87 11.69 8.09 11.80
N ILE A 88 10.74 8.80 12.40
CA ILE A 88 9.35 8.35 12.53
C ILE A 88 8.70 8.35 11.14
N LEU A 89 8.91 9.39 10.35
CA LEU A 89 8.42 9.46 8.97
C LEU A 89 8.98 8.31 8.12
N ARG A 90 10.27 7.97 8.26
CA ARG A 90 10.86 6.79 7.63
C ARG A 90 10.11 5.51 8.00
N THR A 91 9.81 5.32 9.30
CA THR A 91 9.05 4.15 9.77
C THR A 91 7.63 4.12 9.21
N ASN A 92 6.97 5.27 9.06
CA ASN A 92 5.66 5.34 8.42
C ASN A 92 5.73 4.89 6.96
N ILE A 93 6.74 5.33 6.20
CA ILE A 93 6.95 4.95 4.80
C ILE A 93 7.23 3.44 4.68
N GLU A 94 8.07 2.87 5.54
CA GLU A 94 8.32 1.43 5.58
C GLU A 94 7.03 0.64 5.87
N THR A 95 6.18 1.15 6.74
CA THR A 95 4.86 0.57 7.02
C THR A 95 3.96 0.61 5.80
N ILE A 96 3.89 1.74 5.08
CA ILE A 96 3.12 1.87 3.83
C ILE A 96 3.58 0.83 2.81
N TYR A 97 4.88 0.69 2.57
CA TYR A 97 5.41 -0.31 1.63
C TYR A 97 5.07 -1.74 2.04
N ARG A 98 5.14 -2.07 3.33
CA ARG A 98 4.79 -3.39 3.83
C ARG A 98 3.32 -3.71 3.57
N GLU A 99 2.41 -2.83 3.95
CA GLU A 99 0.96 -3.01 3.78
C GLU A 99 0.57 -3.17 2.30
N ILE A 100 1.18 -2.37 1.42
CA ILE A 100 0.95 -2.50 -0.04
C ILE A 100 1.44 -3.85 -0.55
N ASN A 101 2.63 -4.28 -0.18
CA ASN A 101 3.20 -5.55 -0.64
C ASN A 101 2.37 -6.75 -0.15
N GLU A 102 1.90 -6.72 1.09
CA GLU A 102 1.02 -7.75 1.65
C GLU A 102 -0.31 -7.79 0.90
N THR A 103 -0.95 -6.64 0.66
CA THR A 103 -2.21 -6.55 -0.08
C THR A 103 -2.07 -7.05 -1.51
N LEU A 104 -1.01 -6.65 -2.23
CA LEU A 104 -0.76 -7.10 -3.59
C LEU A 104 -0.45 -8.60 -3.68
N SER A 105 0.24 -9.16 -2.68
CA SER A 105 0.51 -10.59 -2.58
C SER A 105 -0.78 -11.39 -2.36
N LEU A 106 -1.67 -10.92 -1.49
CA LEU A 106 -2.99 -11.52 -1.27
C LEU A 106 -3.84 -11.49 -2.54
N ASN A 107 -3.89 -10.35 -3.24
CA ASN A 107 -4.63 -10.22 -4.49
C ASN A 107 -4.13 -11.18 -5.57
N LYS A 108 -2.82 -11.35 -5.72
CA LYS A 108 -2.24 -12.34 -6.64
C LYS A 108 -2.66 -13.76 -6.26
N SER A 109 -2.60 -14.11 -4.99
CA SER A 109 -2.99 -15.44 -4.51
C SER A 109 -4.47 -15.73 -4.76
N LEU A 110 -5.34 -14.74 -4.56
CA LEU A 110 -6.77 -14.85 -4.87
C LEU A 110 -7.02 -15.02 -6.38
N MET A 111 -6.31 -14.28 -7.24
CA MET A 111 -6.41 -14.46 -8.70
C MET A 111 -6.00 -15.87 -9.13
N TYR A 112 -4.90 -16.41 -8.59
CA TYR A 112 -4.50 -17.80 -8.86
C TYR A 112 -5.56 -18.83 -8.45
N LEU A 113 -6.23 -18.59 -7.30
CA LEU A 113 -7.33 -19.47 -6.86
C LEU A 113 -8.54 -19.40 -7.77
N VAL A 114 -8.91 -18.19 -8.20
CA VAL A 114 -10.03 -17.98 -9.14
C VAL A 114 -9.72 -18.63 -10.50
N ASP A 115 -8.53 -18.42 -11.05
CA ASP A 115 -8.10 -19.00 -12.32
C ASP A 115 -8.09 -20.55 -12.23
N SER A 116 -7.55 -21.08 -11.13
CA SER A 116 -7.54 -22.52 -10.90
C SER A 116 -8.94 -23.11 -10.79
N ALA A 117 -9.85 -22.42 -10.08
CA ALA A 117 -11.25 -22.82 -9.97
C ALA A 117 -11.96 -22.75 -11.32
N THR A 118 -11.69 -21.72 -12.13
CA THR A 118 -12.24 -21.56 -13.49
C THR A 118 -11.77 -22.71 -14.39
N HIS A 119 -10.48 -23.04 -14.38
CA HIS A 119 -9.94 -24.16 -15.14
C HIS A 119 -10.54 -25.52 -14.72
N ILE A 120 -10.78 -25.73 -13.43
CA ILE A 120 -11.46 -26.92 -12.94
C ILE A 120 -12.89 -26.98 -13.48
N ILE A 121 -13.63 -25.87 -13.39
CA ILE A 121 -15.01 -25.79 -13.87
C ILE A 121 -15.08 -26.04 -15.39
N GLU A 122 -14.18 -25.42 -16.17
CA GLU A 122 -14.10 -25.61 -17.64
C GLU A 122 -13.72 -27.05 -18.02
N SER A 123 -12.92 -27.73 -17.21
CA SER A 123 -12.53 -29.13 -17.43
C SER A 123 -13.60 -30.16 -17.08
N ILE A 124 -14.64 -29.74 -16.35
CA ILE A 124 -15.78 -30.62 -16.01
C ILE A 124 -16.68 -30.76 -17.22
N ASP A 125 -16.61 -31.92 -17.88
CA ASP A 125 -17.59 -32.29 -18.88
C ASP A 125 -18.95 -32.56 -18.21
N VAL A 126 -19.83 -31.57 -18.26
CA VAL A 126 -21.13 -31.56 -17.57
C VAL A 126 -21.99 -32.79 -17.96
N ASN A 127 -21.75 -33.35 -19.15
CA ASN A 127 -22.45 -34.54 -19.66
C ASN A 127 -21.94 -35.84 -19.03
N LYS A 128 -20.79 -35.79 -18.32
CA LYS A 128 -20.19 -36.97 -17.62
C LYS A 128 -20.28 -36.88 -16.10
N VAL A 129 -20.79 -35.77 -15.58
CA VAL A 129 -20.92 -35.60 -14.11
C VAL A 129 -22.15 -36.34 -13.61
N ASP A 130 -21.92 -37.47 -12.95
CA ASP A 130 -22.94 -38.13 -12.17
C ASP A 130 -23.20 -37.33 -10.88
N LEU A 131 -24.18 -36.43 -10.94
CA LEU A 131 -24.57 -35.56 -9.84
C LEU A 131 -24.95 -36.33 -8.56
N SER A 132 -25.27 -37.62 -8.69
CA SER A 132 -25.60 -38.47 -7.53
C SER A 132 -24.38 -38.80 -6.67
N LYS A 133 -23.17 -38.61 -7.18
CA LYS A 133 -21.88 -38.87 -6.50
C LYS A 133 -21.20 -37.62 -5.95
N LEU A 134 -21.79 -36.44 -6.12
CA LEU A 134 -21.28 -35.22 -5.54
C LEU A 134 -21.41 -35.22 -4.04
N ASP A 135 -20.28 -35.31 -3.33
CA ASP A 135 -20.25 -35.16 -1.88
C ASP A 135 -20.44 -33.69 -1.48
N VAL A 136 -21.70 -33.25 -1.48
CA VAL A 136 -22.11 -31.90 -1.06
C VAL A 136 -21.61 -31.55 0.34
N LYS A 137 -21.44 -32.56 1.23
CA LYS A 137 -20.91 -32.36 2.59
C LYS A 137 -19.41 -32.02 2.57
N GLY A 138 -18.65 -32.67 1.68
CA GLY A 138 -17.23 -32.38 1.47
C GLY A 138 -17.01 -30.96 0.93
N ILE A 139 -17.80 -30.56 -0.04
CA ILE A 139 -17.74 -29.19 -0.63
C ILE A 139 -18.07 -28.13 0.42
N ASN A 140 -19.14 -28.31 1.20
CA ASN A 140 -19.50 -27.37 2.27
C ASN A 140 -18.41 -27.26 3.35
N LYS A 141 -17.72 -28.38 3.67
CA LYS A 141 -16.61 -28.37 4.62
C LYS A 141 -15.38 -27.59 4.12
N ILE A 142 -15.09 -27.68 2.83
CA ILE A 142 -14.03 -26.91 2.18
C ILE A 142 -14.38 -25.42 2.20
N ILE A 143 -15.61 -25.05 1.83
CA ILE A 143 -16.09 -23.66 1.85
C ILE A 143 -16.02 -23.07 3.27
N GLN A 144 -16.44 -23.83 4.29
CA GLN A 144 -16.37 -23.39 5.70
C GLN A 144 -14.91 -23.20 6.17
N ASN A 145 -13.98 -24.06 5.73
CA ASN A 145 -12.58 -23.95 6.08
C ASN A 145 -11.91 -22.73 5.41
N ILE A 146 -12.30 -22.43 4.17
CA ILE A 146 -11.83 -21.22 3.45
C ILE A 146 -12.39 -19.97 4.13
N ALA A 147 -13.69 -19.94 4.45
CA ALA A 147 -14.33 -18.80 5.12
C ALA A 147 -13.72 -18.52 6.51
N LYS A 148 -13.32 -19.56 7.26
CA LYS A 148 -12.60 -19.39 8.53
C LYS A 148 -11.22 -18.77 8.37
N LYS A 149 -10.49 -19.10 7.31
CA LYS A 149 -9.14 -18.55 7.05
C LYS A 149 -9.16 -17.13 6.52
N ILE A 150 -10.27 -16.67 5.94
CA ILE A 150 -10.43 -15.30 5.41
C ILE A 150 -10.98 -14.36 6.51
N GLY A 151 -11.56 -14.92 7.59
CA GLY A 151 -12.17 -14.16 8.70
C GLY A 151 -11.29 -14.05 9.96
N GLU A 152 -10.06 -14.55 9.92
CA GLU A 152 -8.99 -14.33 10.91
C GLU A 152 -7.93 -13.36 10.33
#